data_1e2455d49e160c9580f1ba176cee7991
#
_entry.id   1e2455d49e160c9580f1ba176cee7991
#
_cell.length_a   1.000
_cell.length_b   1.000
_cell.length_c   1.000
_cell.angle_alpha   90.00
_cell.angle_beta   90.00
_cell.angle_gamma   90.00
#
_symmetry.space_group_name_H-M   'P 1'
#
loop_
_entity.id
_entity.type
_entity.pdbx_description
1 polymer ?
#
loop_
_entity_poly.entity_id
_entity_poly.type
_entity_poly.pdbx_seq_one_letter_code
_entity_poly.pdbx_strand_id
1 'polypeptide(L)'
;MKKTLLPAALALLAAVSCNETKSPFTRDVNNYALVTIEAPDLSGITDNGKEVLNLYRFAADEVDAIYWEQYFGDKQALLNGITDPVQKTFAKINYGPWDRSTGKSFVEGYADALPGAGFYPADMTVEEFNAWNNPDKNSPYTLIRRASDGSLEAVWYHDAYKAHIDKIGNYLKAAADITIKPSVARYLLSKAEALKTDNYYESSLAWLDMDDSKMDLVIGPNEVTDDQLLGVKRSYEAYVLLKNEAHTSELMQYVSRIGEFQEDLPGEAAYKAFQPGAGSNIFSCDAIYYAGKANAGVKVIALNLPFDADVQRDRGTRTILLENIIKAKYNYIVGPTGDTLLDRDAAEHLSSDAFLWNIAFREVAHGLGVKETVNGKGSVEEALGKLAPTIEEIKANAAGVLLVCKLQNHYDIHHLFTKEDALTTFFASILRSERFGEGSALGRANIIIYNYLRQAGAFYRLESNKYGLDLKKMETALSDLTALMLKLQANGDKAGAEEFERNFATRGADYDADRLQLGIENIPADIRFEFKR
;
A
#
# COMPACT_ATOMS: atom_id res chain seq x y z
N MET A 1 26.75 64.09 58.42
CA MET A 1 26.04 63.51 57.24
C MET A 1 26.54 62.08 57.06
N LYS A 2 25.77 61.09 57.51
CA LYS A 2 26.12 59.67 57.42
C LYS A 2 25.37 59.08 56.19
N LYS A 3 26.13 58.59 55.21
CA LYS A 3 25.58 57.84 54.07
C LYS A 3 25.51 56.39 54.47
N THR A 4 24.31 55.87 54.54
CA THR A 4 24.00 54.45 54.71
C THR A 4 24.05 53.75 53.33
N LEU A 5 24.92 52.75 53.21
CA LEU A 5 24.99 51.82 52.11
C LEU A 5 24.04 50.65 52.38
N LEU A 6 23.07 50.40 51.44
CA LEU A 6 22.29 49.20 51.39
C LEU A 6 23.06 48.10 50.57
N PRO A 7 23.11 46.88 51.04
CA PRO A 7 23.65 45.78 50.20
C PRO A 7 22.61 45.30 49.22
N ALA A 8 22.99 45.27 47.95
CA ALA A 8 22.21 44.63 46.89
C ALA A 8 22.32 43.09 47.01
N ALA A 9 21.23 42.44 47.33
CA ALA A 9 21.12 40.98 47.25
C ALA A 9 20.98 40.55 45.78
N LEU A 10 22.03 39.91 45.25
CA LEU A 10 22.01 39.23 43.94
C LEU A 10 21.22 37.92 44.10
N ALA A 11 20.00 37.89 43.62
CA ALA A 11 19.23 36.63 43.47
C ALA A 11 19.77 35.89 42.25
N LEU A 12 20.55 34.83 42.42
CA LEU A 12 20.86 33.84 41.39
C LEU A 12 19.57 33.06 41.07
N LEU A 13 18.92 33.39 39.98
CA LEU A 13 17.95 32.53 39.33
C LEU A 13 18.74 31.37 38.70
N ALA A 14 18.78 30.23 39.36
CA ALA A 14 19.16 28.97 38.75
C ALA A 14 18.10 28.62 37.71
N ALA A 15 18.40 28.87 36.43
CA ALA A 15 17.67 28.30 35.34
C ALA A 15 17.87 26.77 35.37
N VAL A 16 16.94 26.05 35.97
CA VAL A 16 16.84 24.59 35.79
C VAL A 16 16.42 24.38 34.34
N SER A 17 17.41 24.21 33.47
CA SER A 17 17.18 23.64 32.15
C SER A 17 16.71 22.19 32.37
N CYS A 18 15.41 21.98 32.31
CA CYS A 18 14.87 20.64 32.10
C CYS A 18 15.37 20.17 30.72
N ASN A 19 16.49 19.48 30.70
CA ASN A 19 16.80 18.57 29.59
C ASN A 19 15.77 17.47 29.67
N GLU A 20 14.62 17.65 29.02
CA GLU A 20 13.73 16.54 28.69
C GLU A 20 14.55 15.59 27.83
N THR A 21 14.97 14.48 28.40
CA THR A 21 15.59 13.39 27.64
C THR A 21 14.57 12.94 26.60
N LYS A 22 14.84 13.23 25.32
CA LYS A 22 13.97 12.80 24.23
C LYS A 22 13.79 11.29 24.32
N SER A 23 12.55 10.82 24.17
CA SER A 23 12.26 9.39 24.09
C SER A 23 13.15 8.69 23.06
N PRO A 24 13.71 7.51 23.35
CA PRO A 24 14.47 6.73 22.38
C PRO A 24 13.66 6.39 21.12
N PHE A 25 12.33 6.36 21.20
CA PHE A 25 11.41 6.07 20.09
C PHE A 25 11.08 7.29 19.22
N THR A 26 11.62 8.47 19.51
CA THR A 26 11.33 9.70 18.75
C THR A 26 11.68 9.54 17.26
N ARG A 27 12.83 8.91 16.95
CA ARG A 27 13.24 8.67 15.57
C ARG A 27 12.28 7.71 14.86
N ASP A 28 11.85 6.64 15.55
CA ASP A 28 11.00 5.61 14.97
C ASP A 28 9.59 6.15 14.65
N VAL A 29 9.04 6.98 15.54
CA VAL A 29 7.76 7.67 15.27
C VAL A 29 7.92 8.71 14.15
N ASN A 30 9.03 9.43 14.08
CA ASN A 30 9.28 10.42 13.03
C ASN A 30 9.55 9.80 11.66
N ASN A 31 9.88 8.50 11.59
CA ASN A 31 9.89 7.75 10.34
C ASN A 31 8.49 7.64 9.68
N TYR A 32 7.43 8.03 10.41
CA TYR A 32 6.06 8.13 9.91
C TYR A 32 5.60 9.59 10.03
N ALA A 33 5.70 10.35 8.93
CA ALA A 33 5.25 11.75 8.92
C ALA A 33 3.78 11.84 9.31
N LEU A 34 3.46 12.75 10.23
CA LEU A 34 2.07 12.99 10.60
C LEU A 34 1.37 13.78 9.49
N VAL A 35 0.35 13.19 8.90
CA VAL A 35 -0.52 13.81 7.91
C VAL A 35 -1.89 14.01 8.52
N THR A 36 -2.35 15.24 8.57
CA THR A 36 -3.71 15.55 8.98
C THR A 36 -4.64 15.34 7.80
N ILE A 37 -5.56 14.41 7.93
CA ILE A 37 -6.67 14.26 6.98
C ILE A 37 -7.76 15.23 7.43
N GLU A 38 -7.87 16.35 6.72
CA GLU A 38 -8.86 17.40 7.00
C GLU A 38 -10.27 16.84 6.82
N ALA A 39 -11.25 17.49 7.48
CA ALA A 39 -12.65 17.18 7.24
C ALA A 39 -12.96 17.43 5.75
N PRO A 40 -13.54 16.44 5.06
CA PRO A 40 -13.79 16.57 3.62
C PRO A 40 -14.82 17.65 3.31
N ASP A 41 -14.74 18.24 2.10
CA ASP A 41 -15.82 19.08 1.62
C ASP A 41 -17.05 18.21 1.30
N LEU A 42 -18.05 18.33 2.15
CA LEU A 42 -19.32 17.62 2.04
C LEU A 42 -20.45 18.52 1.46
N SER A 43 -20.13 19.66 0.87
CA SER A 43 -21.12 20.62 0.33
C SER A 43 -22.00 20.00 -0.77
N GLY A 44 -21.45 19.06 -1.53
CA GLY A 44 -22.15 18.28 -2.56
C GLY A 44 -22.85 17.01 -2.05
N ILE A 45 -22.85 16.74 -0.74
CA ILE A 45 -23.43 15.53 -0.14
C ILE A 45 -24.66 15.91 0.68
N THR A 46 -25.77 15.19 0.46
CA THR A 46 -27.02 15.39 1.21
C THR A 46 -26.84 15.09 2.70
N ASP A 47 -27.75 15.56 3.56
CA ASP A 47 -27.67 15.28 4.99
C ASP A 47 -27.79 13.77 5.27
N ASN A 48 -28.61 13.03 4.53
CA ASN A 48 -28.62 11.58 4.60
C ASN A 48 -27.27 10.95 4.20
N GLY A 49 -26.61 11.50 3.17
CA GLY A 49 -25.28 11.06 2.77
C GLY A 49 -24.23 11.30 3.85
N LYS A 50 -24.29 12.44 4.54
CA LYS A 50 -23.39 12.70 5.70
C LYS A 50 -23.60 11.70 6.83
N GLU A 51 -24.87 11.33 7.08
CA GLU A 51 -25.17 10.30 8.08
C GLU A 51 -24.69 8.91 7.62
N VAL A 52 -24.80 8.55 6.34
CA VAL A 52 -24.20 7.33 5.80
C VAL A 52 -22.68 7.31 6.03
N LEU A 53 -21.97 8.42 5.81
CA LEU A 53 -20.53 8.51 6.09
C LEU A 53 -20.21 8.31 7.58
N ASN A 54 -21.03 8.85 8.50
CA ASN A 54 -20.86 8.61 9.93
C ASN A 54 -21.02 7.13 10.27
N LEU A 55 -22.02 6.46 9.70
CA LEU A 55 -22.25 5.03 9.89
C LEU A 55 -21.10 4.19 9.32
N TYR A 56 -20.51 4.58 8.18
CA TYR A 56 -19.31 3.95 7.64
C TYR A 56 -18.13 4.05 8.61
N ARG A 57 -17.93 5.22 9.24
CA ARG A 57 -16.87 5.42 10.24
C ARG A 57 -17.08 4.56 11.47
N PHE A 58 -18.32 4.47 12.00
CA PHE A 58 -18.61 3.59 13.12
C PHE A 58 -18.37 2.12 12.78
N ALA A 59 -18.72 1.68 11.56
CA ALA A 59 -18.41 0.33 11.10
C ALA A 59 -16.88 0.11 11.00
N ALA A 60 -16.13 1.10 10.52
CA ALA A 60 -14.68 1.05 10.43
C ALA A 60 -14.00 1.04 11.82
N ASP A 61 -14.55 1.75 12.82
CA ASP A 61 -14.04 1.70 14.21
C ASP A 61 -14.14 0.28 14.80
N GLU A 62 -15.21 -0.47 14.49
CA GLU A 62 -15.34 -1.88 14.91
C GLU A 62 -14.34 -2.79 14.17
N VAL A 63 -14.01 -2.48 12.90
CA VAL A 63 -12.93 -3.15 12.16
C VAL A 63 -11.56 -2.89 12.80
N ASP A 64 -11.31 -1.67 13.29
CA ASP A 64 -10.08 -1.37 14.02
C ASP A 64 -9.94 -2.24 15.27
N ALA A 65 -11.04 -2.44 15.99
CA ALA A 65 -11.07 -3.31 17.17
C ALA A 65 -10.81 -4.78 16.80
N ILE A 66 -11.47 -5.31 15.76
CA ILE A 66 -11.21 -6.67 15.24
C ILE A 66 -9.74 -6.83 14.88
N TYR A 67 -9.16 -5.88 14.18
CA TYR A 67 -7.77 -6.01 13.73
C TYR A 67 -6.77 -6.00 14.89
N TRP A 68 -7.01 -5.21 15.94
CA TRP A 68 -6.20 -5.28 17.15
C TRP A 68 -6.25 -6.67 17.79
N GLU A 69 -7.44 -7.27 17.90
CA GLU A 69 -7.61 -8.63 18.42
C GLU A 69 -6.93 -9.67 17.50
N GLN A 70 -7.07 -9.51 16.18
CA GLN A 70 -6.57 -10.41 15.16
C GLN A 70 -5.04 -10.41 15.08
N TYR A 71 -4.41 -9.25 15.18
CA TYR A 71 -2.97 -9.12 14.99
C TYR A 71 -2.17 -9.30 16.29
N PHE A 72 -2.66 -8.72 17.39
CA PHE A 72 -1.94 -8.71 18.65
C PHE A 72 -2.76 -9.34 19.80
N GLY A 73 -4.00 -8.88 20.02
CA GLY A 73 -4.84 -9.25 21.15
C GLY A 73 -5.31 -8.04 21.95
N ASP A 74 -4.98 -7.99 23.25
CA ASP A 74 -5.49 -6.95 24.16
C ASP A 74 -4.77 -5.62 24.01
N LYS A 75 -5.34 -4.75 23.16
CA LYS A 75 -4.90 -3.35 22.92
C LYS A 75 -4.77 -2.57 24.22
N GLN A 76 -5.73 -2.70 25.13
CA GLN A 76 -5.78 -1.88 26.34
C GLN A 76 -4.69 -2.30 27.33
N ALA A 77 -4.49 -3.59 27.53
CA ALA A 77 -3.42 -4.11 28.37
C ALA A 77 -2.05 -3.61 27.87
N LEU A 78 -1.77 -3.73 26.57
CA LEU A 78 -0.52 -3.23 25.98
C LEU A 78 -0.34 -1.73 26.23
N LEU A 79 -1.32 -0.92 25.79
CA LEU A 79 -1.18 0.53 25.84
C LEU A 79 -1.13 1.08 27.29
N ASN A 80 -1.78 0.43 28.25
CA ASN A 80 -1.70 0.79 29.67
C ASN A 80 -0.35 0.42 30.30
N GLY A 81 0.30 -0.64 29.82
CA GLY A 81 1.63 -1.05 30.28
C GLY A 81 2.76 -0.13 29.79
N ILE A 82 2.56 0.62 28.70
CA ILE A 82 3.56 1.55 28.16
C ILE A 82 3.42 2.92 28.84
N THR A 83 4.48 3.38 29.52
CA THR A 83 4.50 4.68 30.22
C THR A 83 4.98 5.84 29.32
N ASP A 84 5.91 5.58 28.39
CA ASP A 84 6.42 6.58 27.45
C ASP A 84 5.35 6.88 26.35
N PRO A 85 4.87 8.13 26.23
CA PRO A 85 3.85 8.50 25.27
C PRO A 85 4.31 8.35 23.80
N VAL A 86 5.62 8.48 23.52
CA VAL A 86 6.18 8.31 22.18
C VAL A 86 6.21 6.83 21.82
N GLN A 87 6.66 5.96 22.73
CA GLN A 87 6.60 4.51 22.57
C GLN A 87 5.15 4.04 22.39
N LYS A 88 4.22 4.60 23.18
CA LYS A 88 2.78 4.32 23.01
C LYS A 88 2.25 4.69 21.62
N THR A 89 2.72 5.81 21.08
CA THR A 89 2.40 6.22 19.70
C THR A 89 2.97 5.23 18.70
N PHE A 90 4.21 4.76 18.89
CA PHE A 90 4.83 3.76 18.02
C PHE A 90 4.08 2.41 18.07
N ALA A 91 3.62 1.99 19.26
CA ALA A 91 2.78 0.81 19.41
C ALA A 91 1.44 0.92 18.66
N LYS A 92 0.82 2.12 18.66
CA LYS A 92 -0.41 2.38 17.88
C LYS A 92 -0.17 2.32 16.37
N ILE A 93 0.96 2.87 15.87
CA ILE A 93 1.34 2.80 14.44
C ILE A 93 1.48 1.33 14.01
N ASN A 94 2.08 0.50 14.85
CA ASN A 94 2.38 -0.89 14.55
C ASN A 94 1.26 -1.88 14.92
N TYR A 95 0.22 -1.45 15.63
CA TYR A 95 -0.84 -2.31 16.18
C TYR A 95 -0.33 -3.43 17.09
N GLY A 96 0.73 -3.18 17.81
CA GLY A 96 1.35 -4.18 18.67
C GLY A 96 2.68 -3.71 19.25
N PRO A 97 3.39 -4.58 19.97
CA PRO A 97 4.68 -4.29 20.57
C PRO A 97 5.86 -4.46 19.60
N TRP A 98 5.61 -4.73 18.31
CA TRP A 98 6.62 -5.05 17.31
C TRP A 98 6.74 -3.96 16.25
N ASP A 99 7.96 -3.61 15.87
CA ASP A 99 8.21 -2.87 14.65
C ASP A 99 7.90 -3.76 13.44
N ARG A 100 6.88 -3.41 12.66
CA ARG A 100 6.40 -4.18 11.51
C ARG A 100 7.44 -4.33 10.40
N SER A 101 8.41 -3.44 10.34
CA SER A 101 9.48 -3.50 9.32
C SER A 101 10.55 -4.56 9.65
N THR A 102 10.73 -4.88 10.92
CA THR A 102 11.78 -5.77 11.39
C THR A 102 11.26 -7.02 12.13
N GLY A 103 10.01 -7.01 12.56
CA GLY A 103 9.43 -8.01 13.45
C GLY A 103 9.96 -7.97 14.88
N LYS A 104 10.85 -7.00 15.21
CA LYS A 104 11.48 -6.92 16.53
C LYS A 104 10.57 -6.26 17.55
N SER A 105 10.55 -6.86 18.76
CA SER A 105 9.86 -6.24 19.88
C SER A 105 10.61 -4.98 20.33
N PHE A 106 9.84 -3.93 20.60
CA PHE A 106 10.33 -2.68 21.21
C PHE A 106 9.68 -2.42 22.58
N VAL A 107 8.86 -3.35 23.07
CA VAL A 107 8.23 -3.30 24.39
C VAL A 107 8.80 -4.41 25.26
N GLU A 108 9.30 -4.06 26.43
CA GLU A 108 9.86 -5.03 27.38
C GLU A 108 8.82 -6.10 27.78
N GLY A 109 9.24 -7.35 27.87
CA GLY A 109 8.39 -8.48 28.23
C GLY A 109 7.70 -9.16 27.03
N TYR A 110 7.87 -8.66 25.82
CA TYR A 110 7.34 -9.29 24.61
C TYR A 110 8.48 -9.89 23.77
N ALA A 111 8.30 -11.12 23.31
CA ALA A 111 9.16 -11.75 22.30
C ALA A 111 8.95 -11.08 20.93
N ASP A 112 9.83 -11.34 19.96
CA ASP A 112 9.70 -10.89 18.57
C ASP A 112 8.43 -11.46 17.92
N ALA A 113 7.92 -10.77 16.88
CA ALA A 113 6.72 -11.18 16.16
C ALA A 113 6.87 -12.56 15.52
N LEU A 114 5.80 -13.34 15.60
CA LEU A 114 5.72 -14.62 14.91
C LEU A 114 5.26 -14.42 13.45
N PRO A 115 5.76 -15.23 12.49
CA PRO A 115 5.37 -15.10 11.08
C PRO A 115 3.87 -15.26 10.83
N GLY A 116 3.18 -16.03 11.68
CA GLY A 116 1.74 -16.26 11.58
C GLY A 116 0.86 -15.20 12.25
N ALA A 117 1.45 -14.11 12.77
CA ALA A 117 0.74 -13.10 13.56
C ALA A 117 -0.18 -13.77 14.61
N GLY A 118 -1.40 -13.23 14.83
CA GLY A 118 -2.41 -13.81 15.70
C GLY A 118 -3.33 -14.86 15.03
N PHE A 119 -3.01 -15.30 13.81
CA PHE A 119 -3.86 -16.27 13.10
C PHE A 119 -3.70 -17.72 13.55
N TYR A 120 -2.54 -18.06 14.10
CA TYR A 120 -2.16 -19.42 14.48
C TYR A 120 -1.68 -19.49 15.94
N PRO A 121 -1.76 -20.69 16.59
CA PRO A 121 -1.13 -20.88 17.88
C PRO A 121 0.39 -20.66 17.78
N ALA A 122 0.97 -20.02 18.80
CA ALA A 122 2.39 -19.68 18.80
C ALA A 122 3.33 -20.90 18.74
N ASP A 123 2.86 -22.03 19.21
CA ASP A 123 3.57 -23.32 19.26
C ASP A 123 3.30 -24.24 18.06
N MET A 124 2.41 -23.82 17.12
CA MET A 124 2.05 -24.62 15.96
C MET A 124 3.22 -24.70 14.96
N THR A 125 3.51 -25.90 14.45
CA THR A 125 4.44 -26.07 13.34
C THR A 125 3.71 -26.21 11.99
N VAL A 126 4.42 -25.93 10.91
CA VAL A 126 3.88 -26.11 9.54
C VAL A 126 3.59 -27.58 9.26
N GLU A 127 4.43 -28.50 9.80
CA GLU A 127 4.25 -29.94 9.67
C GLU A 127 2.99 -30.40 10.37
N GLU A 128 2.71 -29.92 11.59
CA GLU A 128 1.48 -30.18 12.33
C GLU A 128 0.25 -29.70 11.55
N PHE A 129 0.28 -28.47 11.06
CA PHE A 129 -0.79 -27.92 10.25
C PHE A 129 -1.04 -28.75 8.99
N ASN A 130 0.01 -29.15 8.29
CA ASN A 130 -0.12 -29.96 7.07
C ASN A 130 -0.70 -31.35 7.34
N ALA A 131 -0.29 -31.99 8.44
CA ALA A 131 -0.77 -33.30 8.85
C ALA A 131 -2.23 -33.28 9.36
N TRP A 132 -2.70 -32.14 9.82
CA TRP A 132 -4.06 -31.99 10.34
C TRP A 132 -5.12 -32.04 9.23
N ASN A 133 -6.06 -32.97 9.32
CA ASN A 133 -7.13 -33.15 8.35
C ASN A 133 -8.38 -32.36 8.76
N ASN A 134 -8.49 -31.11 8.31
CA ASN A 134 -9.65 -30.27 8.53
C ASN A 134 -9.95 -29.50 7.23
N PRO A 135 -11.21 -29.51 6.73
CA PRO A 135 -11.56 -28.85 5.47
C PRO A 135 -11.43 -27.32 5.53
N ASP A 136 -11.62 -26.73 6.71
CA ASP A 136 -11.66 -25.28 6.89
C ASP A 136 -10.27 -24.67 7.19
N LYS A 137 -9.23 -25.52 7.40
CA LYS A 137 -7.91 -25.03 7.77
C LYS A 137 -7.29 -24.04 6.77
N ASN A 138 -7.57 -24.24 5.48
CA ASN A 138 -7.07 -23.39 4.39
C ASN A 138 -8.03 -22.26 4.03
N SER A 139 -9.17 -22.10 4.72
CA SER A 139 -10.03 -20.94 4.50
C SER A 139 -9.28 -19.65 4.86
N PRO A 140 -9.35 -18.60 4.02
CA PRO A 140 -8.81 -17.28 4.33
C PRO A 140 -9.45 -16.62 5.57
N TYR A 141 -10.58 -17.13 6.00
CA TYR A 141 -11.48 -16.52 6.99
C TYR A 141 -11.62 -17.36 8.26
N THR A 142 -10.60 -18.15 8.61
CA THR A 142 -10.55 -18.90 9.87
C THR A 142 -9.29 -18.59 10.66
N LEU A 143 -9.43 -18.56 11.98
CA LEU A 143 -8.31 -18.63 12.91
C LEU A 143 -8.02 -20.10 13.23
N ILE A 144 -6.77 -20.43 13.40
CA ILE A 144 -6.37 -21.73 13.96
C ILE A 144 -6.11 -21.54 15.44
N ARG A 145 -6.65 -22.41 16.26
CA ARG A 145 -6.57 -22.38 17.74
C ARG A 145 -6.22 -23.73 18.30
N ARG A 146 -5.85 -23.76 19.58
CA ARG A 146 -5.77 -25.00 20.35
C ARG A 146 -7.10 -25.25 21.07
N ALA A 147 -7.72 -26.39 20.80
CA ALA A 147 -8.82 -26.90 21.58
C ALA A 147 -8.39 -27.27 23.01
N SER A 148 -9.32 -27.52 23.90
CA SER A 148 -9.02 -27.85 25.30
C SER A 148 -8.21 -29.12 25.51
N ASP A 149 -8.22 -30.04 24.54
CA ASP A 149 -7.42 -31.28 24.51
C ASP A 149 -6.04 -31.10 23.84
N GLY A 150 -5.72 -29.88 23.39
CA GLY A 150 -4.47 -29.54 22.72
C GLY A 150 -4.47 -29.76 21.21
N SER A 151 -5.52 -30.34 20.63
CA SER A 151 -5.66 -30.49 19.18
C SER A 151 -5.90 -29.14 18.50
N LEU A 152 -5.67 -29.08 17.17
CA LEU A 152 -6.00 -27.89 16.38
C LEU A 152 -7.50 -27.83 16.08
N GLU A 153 -8.03 -26.62 16.12
CA GLU A 153 -9.40 -26.31 15.67
C GLU A 153 -9.40 -25.08 14.75
N ALA A 154 -10.31 -25.04 13.76
CA ALA A 154 -10.56 -23.89 12.91
C ALA A 154 -11.77 -23.13 13.43
N VAL A 155 -11.59 -21.85 13.74
CA VAL A 155 -12.65 -20.95 14.23
C VAL A 155 -12.93 -19.92 13.15
N TRP A 156 -14.13 -19.89 12.61
CA TRP A 156 -14.54 -18.93 11.59
C TRP A 156 -14.50 -17.50 12.12
N TYR A 157 -14.19 -16.52 11.26
CA TYR A 157 -14.11 -15.12 11.67
C TYR A 157 -15.45 -14.59 12.18
N HIS A 158 -16.56 -15.00 11.56
CA HIS A 158 -17.90 -14.60 11.99
C HIS A 158 -18.22 -15.07 13.43
N ASP A 159 -17.65 -16.17 13.91
CA ASP A 159 -17.78 -16.63 15.29
C ASP A 159 -16.78 -15.95 16.21
N ALA A 160 -15.50 -15.89 15.79
CA ALA A 160 -14.42 -15.32 16.58
C ALA A 160 -14.66 -13.83 16.91
N TYR A 161 -15.20 -13.06 15.96
CA TYR A 161 -15.41 -11.61 16.07
C TYR A 161 -16.89 -11.22 16.11
N LYS A 162 -17.77 -12.16 16.50
CA LYS A 162 -19.23 -12.02 16.44
C LYS A 162 -19.75 -10.69 16.99
N ALA A 163 -19.24 -10.26 18.16
CA ALA A 163 -19.72 -9.04 18.81
C ALA A 163 -19.47 -7.77 17.97
N HIS A 164 -18.32 -7.68 17.30
CA HIS A 164 -17.98 -6.58 16.41
C HIS A 164 -18.74 -6.69 15.07
N ILE A 165 -18.83 -7.89 14.51
CA ILE A 165 -19.53 -8.17 13.25
C ILE A 165 -21.02 -7.83 13.37
N ASP A 166 -21.66 -8.14 14.48
CA ASP A 166 -23.05 -7.77 14.72
C ASP A 166 -23.25 -6.25 14.73
N LYS A 167 -22.34 -5.48 15.33
CA LYS A 167 -22.39 -4.01 15.31
C LYS A 167 -22.15 -3.46 13.91
N ILE A 168 -21.11 -3.95 13.19
CA ILE A 168 -20.85 -3.58 11.80
C ILE A 168 -22.11 -3.82 10.96
N GLY A 169 -22.71 -5.02 11.06
CA GLY A 169 -23.93 -5.36 10.36
C GLY A 169 -25.09 -4.42 10.63
N ASN A 170 -25.24 -3.94 11.88
CA ASN A 170 -26.25 -2.96 12.24
C ASN A 170 -25.97 -1.58 11.62
N TYR A 171 -24.72 -1.09 11.63
CA TYR A 171 -24.35 0.17 10.97
C TYR A 171 -24.56 0.11 9.46
N LEU A 172 -24.16 -1.00 8.81
CA LEU A 172 -24.35 -1.17 7.36
C LEU A 172 -25.85 -1.22 6.98
N LYS A 173 -26.69 -1.89 7.76
CA LYS A 173 -28.14 -1.92 7.55
C LYS A 173 -28.77 -0.53 7.75
N ALA A 174 -28.40 0.19 8.81
CA ALA A 174 -28.87 1.56 9.04
C ALA A 174 -28.46 2.49 7.88
N ALA A 175 -27.24 2.35 7.35
CA ALA A 175 -26.80 3.11 6.18
C ALA A 175 -27.59 2.73 4.92
N ALA A 176 -27.92 1.45 4.73
CA ALA A 176 -28.73 0.97 3.62
C ALA A 176 -30.17 1.53 3.66
N ASP A 177 -30.74 1.69 4.86
CA ASP A 177 -32.09 2.19 5.02
C ASP A 177 -32.23 3.68 4.67
N ILE A 178 -31.16 4.47 4.83
CA ILE A 178 -31.20 5.93 4.61
C ILE A 178 -30.56 6.38 3.30
N THR A 179 -29.79 5.52 2.62
CA THR A 179 -29.21 5.87 1.32
C THR A 179 -30.28 5.96 0.24
N ILE A 180 -30.17 6.97 -0.65
CA ILE A 180 -31.06 7.11 -1.79
C ILE A 180 -30.60 6.32 -3.04
N LYS A 181 -29.44 5.64 -2.95
CA LYS A 181 -28.85 4.87 -4.04
C LYS A 181 -29.14 3.38 -3.87
N PRO A 182 -29.95 2.76 -4.73
CA PRO A 182 -30.27 1.34 -4.61
C PRO A 182 -29.06 0.40 -4.72
N SER A 183 -28.06 0.76 -5.56
CA SER A 183 -26.80 0.03 -5.70
C SER A 183 -26.02 -0.01 -4.39
N VAL A 184 -25.93 1.14 -3.70
CA VAL A 184 -25.29 1.26 -2.39
C VAL A 184 -26.03 0.42 -1.34
N ALA A 185 -27.38 0.55 -1.27
CA ALA A 185 -28.18 -0.24 -0.33
C ALA A 185 -27.98 -1.75 -0.53
N ARG A 186 -27.98 -2.21 -1.80
CA ARG A 186 -27.74 -3.61 -2.14
C ARG A 186 -26.35 -4.07 -1.65
N TYR A 187 -25.31 -3.29 -1.93
CA TYR A 187 -23.96 -3.60 -1.45
C TYR A 187 -23.90 -3.71 0.07
N LEU A 188 -24.43 -2.72 0.78
CA LEU A 188 -24.35 -2.66 2.24
C LEU A 188 -25.07 -3.84 2.90
N LEU A 189 -26.26 -4.20 2.41
CA LEU A 189 -27.02 -5.35 2.91
C LEU A 189 -26.30 -6.66 2.61
N SER A 190 -25.79 -6.84 1.39
CA SER A 190 -25.03 -8.01 0.99
C SER A 190 -23.72 -8.14 1.80
N LYS A 191 -23.01 -7.03 2.05
CA LYS A 191 -21.81 -7.02 2.88
C LYS A 191 -22.11 -7.35 4.35
N ALA A 192 -23.21 -6.86 4.90
CA ALA A 192 -23.64 -7.19 6.27
C ALA A 192 -23.93 -8.70 6.42
N GLU A 193 -24.44 -9.35 5.39
CA GLU A 193 -24.66 -10.80 5.39
C GLU A 193 -23.34 -11.56 5.18
N ALA A 194 -22.51 -11.09 4.25
CA ALA A 194 -21.19 -11.69 3.97
C ALA A 194 -20.30 -11.76 5.22
N LEU A 195 -20.30 -10.71 6.05
CA LEU A 195 -19.54 -10.67 7.29
C LEU A 195 -20.04 -11.69 8.34
N LYS A 196 -21.32 -12.09 8.27
CA LYS A 196 -21.93 -13.08 9.19
C LYS A 196 -21.73 -14.53 8.74
N THR A 197 -21.33 -14.73 7.49
CA THR A 197 -21.24 -16.05 6.87
C THR A 197 -19.85 -16.36 6.33
N ASP A 198 -18.94 -15.38 6.34
CA ASP A 198 -17.63 -15.40 5.67
C ASP A 198 -17.69 -15.79 4.18
N ASN A 199 -18.85 -15.56 3.53
CA ASN A 199 -19.05 -15.73 2.09
C ASN A 199 -19.17 -14.36 1.42
N TYR A 200 -18.12 -13.94 0.73
CA TYR A 200 -17.99 -12.59 0.19
C TYR A 200 -18.33 -12.46 -1.29
N TYR A 201 -18.61 -13.56 -2.02
CA TYR A 201 -18.81 -13.53 -3.47
C TYR A 201 -19.90 -12.53 -3.89
N GLU A 202 -21.14 -12.69 -3.40
CA GLU A 202 -22.26 -11.82 -3.76
C GLU A 202 -22.04 -10.35 -3.34
N SER A 203 -21.41 -10.11 -2.20
CA SER A 203 -21.12 -8.76 -1.76
C SER A 203 -20.03 -8.10 -2.62
N SER A 204 -19.09 -8.87 -3.14
CA SER A 204 -18.07 -8.40 -4.06
C SER A 204 -18.66 -8.02 -5.42
N LEU A 205 -19.60 -8.83 -5.94
CA LEU A 205 -20.35 -8.47 -7.16
C LEU A 205 -21.16 -7.19 -6.96
N ALA A 206 -21.89 -7.08 -5.85
CA ALA A 206 -22.69 -5.90 -5.53
C ALA A 206 -21.83 -4.63 -5.42
N TRP A 207 -20.60 -4.76 -4.87
CA TRP A 207 -19.64 -3.66 -4.78
C TRP A 207 -19.13 -3.23 -6.17
N LEU A 208 -18.80 -4.18 -7.05
CA LEU A 208 -18.37 -3.89 -8.42
C LEU A 208 -19.49 -3.20 -9.25
N ASP A 209 -20.76 -3.48 -8.95
CA ASP A 209 -21.90 -2.83 -9.58
C ASP A 209 -22.20 -1.42 -9.03
N MET A 210 -21.54 -1.00 -7.93
CA MET A 210 -21.77 0.29 -7.27
C MET A 210 -20.84 1.35 -7.85
N ASP A 211 -21.13 1.86 -9.04
CA ASP A 211 -20.34 2.87 -9.76
C ASP A 211 -20.92 4.29 -9.69
N ASP A 212 -22.21 4.42 -9.38
CA ASP A 212 -22.98 5.68 -9.35
C ASP A 212 -22.88 6.44 -8.02
N SER A 213 -22.09 5.97 -7.05
CA SER A 213 -21.93 6.60 -5.75
C SER A 213 -20.67 7.47 -5.66
N LYS A 214 -20.83 8.67 -5.03
CA LYS A 214 -19.68 9.50 -4.62
C LYS A 214 -18.96 8.96 -3.39
N MET A 215 -19.64 8.16 -2.59
CA MET A 215 -19.12 7.58 -1.35
C MET A 215 -18.87 6.10 -1.55
N ASP A 216 -17.72 5.62 -1.10
CA ASP A 216 -17.39 4.21 -1.15
C ASP A 216 -16.91 3.72 0.22
N LEU A 217 -17.17 2.46 0.50
CA LEU A 217 -16.73 1.77 1.69
C LEU A 217 -16.10 0.43 1.29
N VAL A 218 -14.80 0.32 1.45
CA VAL A 218 -14.12 -0.98 1.44
C VAL A 218 -14.07 -1.48 2.88
N ILE A 219 -14.63 -2.64 3.17
CA ILE A 219 -14.69 -3.18 4.53
C ILE A 219 -14.68 -4.71 4.52
N GLY A 220 -13.85 -5.31 5.37
CA GLY A 220 -13.79 -6.75 5.57
C GLY A 220 -12.36 -7.31 5.60
N PRO A 221 -12.21 -8.64 5.63
CA PRO A 221 -10.92 -9.31 5.63
C PRO A 221 -10.38 -9.41 4.19
N ASN A 222 -9.59 -8.43 3.76
CA ASN A 222 -9.08 -8.40 2.38
C ASN A 222 -7.55 -8.59 2.29
N GLU A 223 -6.79 -8.12 3.29
CA GLU A 223 -5.33 -8.03 3.21
C GLU A 223 -4.64 -9.33 3.64
N VAL A 224 -3.62 -9.79 2.90
CA VAL A 224 -2.95 -11.09 3.12
C VAL A 224 -1.54 -10.99 3.70
N THR A 225 -0.94 -9.80 3.77
CA THR A 225 0.49 -9.63 4.08
C THR A 225 0.89 -9.92 5.53
N ASP A 226 -0.07 -10.02 6.46
CA ASP A 226 0.23 -10.32 7.86
C ASP A 226 0.45 -11.83 8.11
N ASP A 227 -0.10 -12.70 7.29
CA ASP A 227 0.16 -14.14 7.35
C ASP A 227 1.45 -14.49 6.58
N GLN A 228 2.59 -14.28 7.22
CA GLN A 228 3.90 -14.63 6.66
C GLN A 228 4.26 -16.11 6.87
N LEU A 229 3.42 -16.86 7.58
CA LEU A 229 3.67 -18.28 7.85
C LEU A 229 3.22 -19.16 6.68
N LEU A 230 1.97 -18.99 6.25
CA LEU A 230 1.35 -19.82 5.21
C LEU A 230 0.80 -18.97 4.04
N GLY A 231 0.62 -17.67 4.20
CA GLY A 231 0.09 -16.76 3.18
C GLY A 231 -1.40 -16.96 2.86
N VAL A 232 -2.17 -17.53 3.79
CA VAL A 232 -3.58 -17.91 3.57
C VAL A 232 -4.55 -16.92 4.21
N LYS A 233 -4.28 -16.52 5.46
CA LYS A 233 -5.24 -15.78 6.29
C LYS A 233 -5.29 -14.31 5.92
N ARG A 234 -6.51 -13.72 6.01
CA ARG A 234 -6.75 -12.32 5.66
C ARG A 234 -7.01 -11.46 6.88
N SER A 235 -6.39 -10.28 6.89
CA SER A 235 -6.58 -9.26 7.92
C SER A 235 -7.79 -8.38 7.63
N TYR A 236 -8.51 -7.98 8.66
CA TYR A 236 -9.58 -7.00 8.58
C TYR A 236 -9.04 -5.59 8.33
N GLU A 237 -9.67 -4.90 7.40
CA GLU A 237 -9.38 -3.51 7.06
C GLU A 237 -10.65 -2.76 6.63
N ALA A 238 -10.60 -1.44 6.74
CA ALA A 238 -11.64 -0.58 6.18
C ALA A 238 -11.07 0.74 5.68
N TYR A 239 -11.66 1.21 4.57
CA TYR A 239 -11.44 2.52 3.96
C TYR A 239 -12.78 3.20 3.73
N VAL A 240 -12.94 4.42 4.25
CA VAL A 240 -14.07 5.30 3.90
C VAL A 240 -13.58 6.31 2.88
N LEU A 241 -14.21 6.34 1.73
CA LEU A 241 -13.69 7.00 0.55
C LEU A 241 -14.71 7.99 -0.05
N LEU A 242 -14.19 9.07 -0.62
CA LEU A 242 -14.95 9.99 -1.48
C LEU A 242 -14.34 9.99 -2.88
N LYS A 243 -15.16 9.66 -3.89
CA LYS A 243 -14.74 9.62 -5.29
C LYS A 243 -14.48 11.03 -5.80
N ASN A 244 -13.31 11.26 -6.38
CA ASN A 244 -13.01 12.40 -7.21
C ASN A 244 -13.54 12.13 -8.63
N GLU A 245 -14.78 12.58 -8.91
CA GLU A 245 -15.46 12.29 -10.18
C GLU A 245 -14.73 12.92 -11.38
N ALA A 246 -14.17 14.13 -11.20
CA ALA A 246 -13.46 14.83 -12.27
C ALA A 246 -12.19 14.05 -12.68
N HIS A 247 -11.34 13.72 -11.72
CA HIS A 247 -10.11 12.98 -11.99
C HIS A 247 -10.39 11.53 -12.42
N THR A 248 -11.42 10.88 -11.86
CA THR A 248 -11.86 9.56 -12.33
C THR A 248 -12.25 9.62 -13.81
N SER A 249 -13.04 10.61 -14.23
CA SER A 249 -13.46 10.78 -15.63
C SER A 249 -12.26 11.05 -16.54
N GLU A 250 -11.31 11.84 -16.10
CA GLU A 250 -10.08 12.12 -16.83
C GLU A 250 -9.26 10.84 -17.05
N LEU A 251 -9.00 10.08 -16.00
CA LEU A 251 -8.28 8.79 -16.10
C LEU A 251 -8.99 7.80 -17.03
N MET A 252 -10.32 7.69 -16.92
CA MET A 252 -11.11 6.74 -17.72
C MET A 252 -11.09 7.05 -19.21
N GLN A 253 -10.87 8.30 -19.63
CA GLN A 253 -10.68 8.65 -21.05
C GLN A 253 -9.48 7.93 -21.67
N TYR A 254 -8.43 7.72 -20.87
CA TYR A 254 -7.22 7.01 -21.32
C TYR A 254 -7.32 5.50 -21.08
N VAL A 255 -7.82 5.08 -19.93
CA VAL A 255 -7.96 3.64 -19.59
C VAL A 255 -8.89 2.92 -20.55
N SER A 256 -9.92 3.59 -21.09
CA SER A 256 -10.79 3.01 -22.14
C SER A 256 -10.05 2.61 -23.41
N ARG A 257 -8.79 3.11 -23.59
CA ARG A 257 -7.91 2.81 -24.72
C ARG A 257 -6.87 1.74 -24.43
N ILE A 258 -7.12 0.91 -23.42
CA ILE A 258 -6.17 -0.14 -22.98
C ILE A 258 -5.74 -1.08 -24.12
N GLY A 259 -6.59 -1.30 -25.13
CA GLY A 259 -6.25 -2.07 -26.32
C GLY A 259 -5.12 -1.42 -27.15
N GLU A 260 -5.14 -0.08 -27.29
CA GLU A 260 -4.07 0.66 -27.97
C GLU A 260 -2.77 0.60 -27.15
N PHE A 261 -2.85 0.69 -25.83
CA PHE A 261 -1.68 0.54 -24.96
C PHE A 261 -1.07 -0.85 -25.04
N GLN A 262 -1.88 -1.88 -25.19
CA GLN A 262 -1.42 -3.26 -25.41
C GLN A 262 -0.62 -3.36 -26.73
N GLU A 263 -1.12 -2.78 -27.82
CA GLU A 263 -0.42 -2.75 -29.11
C GLU A 263 0.87 -1.95 -29.04
N ASP A 264 0.90 -0.91 -28.21
CA ASP A 264 2.00 0.02 -28.04
C ASP A 264 3.14 -0.50 -27.18
N LEU A 265 2.93 -1.59 -26.43
CA LEU A 265 4.00 -2.20 -25.64
C LEU A 265 5.21 -2.54 -26.53
N PRO A 266 6.45 -2.38 -26.03
CA PRO A 266 7.65 -2.80 -26.76
C PRO A 266 7.72 -4.34 -26.85
N GLY A 267 8.48 -4.85 -27.85
CA GLY A 267 8.71 -6.28 -28.03
C GLY A 267 7.91 -6.90 -29.19
N GLU A 268 7.97 -8.22 -29.28
CA GLU A 268 7.39 -8.97 -30.40
C GLU A 268 5.86 -8.95 -30.39
N ALA A 269 5.24 -8.94 -31.58
CA ALA A 269 3.79 -8.92 -31.72
C ALA A 269 3.10 -10.11 -31.00
N ALA A 270 3.73 -11.28 -30.98
CA ALA A 270 3.20 -12.46 -30.29
C ALA A 270 3.01 -12.23 -28.77
N TYR A 271 3.82 -11.36 -28.15
CA TYR A 271 3.73 -11.06 -26.71
C TYR A 271 2.65 -10.01 -26.39
N LYS A 272 2.01 -9.46 -27.41
CA LYS A 272 0.98 -8.43 -27.35
C LYS A 272 -0.38 -8.91 -27.90
N ALA A 273 -0.46 -10.16 -28.35
CA ALA A 273 -1.66 -10.73 -28.97
C ALA A 273 -2.81 -10.95 -27.99
N PHE A 274 -2.54 -10.93 -26.68
CA PHE A 274 -3.56 -10.99 -25.65
C PHE A 274 -4.45 -9.73 -25.72
N GLN A 275 -5.78 -9.94 -25.73
CA GLN A 275 -6.71 -8.82 -25.65
C GLN A 275 -6.98 -8.54 -24.17
N PRO A 276 -6.53 -7.40 -23.64
CA PRO A 276 -6.89 -7.02 -22.28
C PRO A 276 -8.40 -6.96 -22.17
N GLY A 277 -8.95 -7.54 -21.11
CA GLY A 277 -10.39 -7.43 -20.83
C GLY A 277 -10.83 -5.96 -20.83
N ALA A 278 -12.12 -5.71 -21.05
CA ALA A 278 -12.69 -4.37 -21.00
C ALA A 278 -12.37 -3.75 -19.61
N GLY A 279 -11.32 -3.02 -19.56
CA GLY A 279 -10.56 -2.39 -18.52
C GLY A 279 -11.01 -2.55 -17.06
N SER A 280 -10.08 -2.75 -16.19
CA SER A 280 -10.29 -2.52 -14.77
C SER A 280 -10.84 -1.10 -14.62
N ASN A 281 -12.04 -0.97 -14.04
CA ASN A 281 -12.56 0.35 -13.67
C ASN A 281 -11.58 0.98 -12.69
N ILE A 282 -11.01 2.13 -13.05
CA ILE A 282 -10.12 2.88 -12.19
C ILE A 282 -10.86 4.07 -11.61
N PHE A 283 -10.85 4.18 -10.30
CA PHE A 283 -11.42 5.33 -9.59
C PHE A 283 -10.34 6.07 -8.83
N SER A 284 -10.36 7.39 -8.91
CA SER A 284 -9.61 8.25 -8.02
C SER A 284 -10.50 8.65 -6.84
N CYS A 285 -10.02 8.41 -5.62
CA CYS A 285 -10.75 8.67 -4.39
C CYS A 285 -9.87 9.36 -3.36
N ASP A 286 -10.48 10.25 -2.57
CA ASP A 286 -9.89 10.71 -1.34
C ASP A 286 -10.28 9.77 -0.20
N ALA A 287 -9.28 9.25 0.49
CA ALA A 287 -9.51 8.50 1.71
C ALA A 287 -9.75 9.46 2.87
N ILE A 288 -10.91 9.37 3.51
CA ILE A 288 -11.30 10.22 4.63
C ILE A 288 -11.20 9.51 5.98
N TYR A 289 -11.11 8.18 5.97
CA TYR A 289 -10.87 7.37 7.17
C TYR A 289 -10.24 6.02 6.82
N TYR A 290 -9.34 5.57 7.67
CA TYR A 290 -8.69 4.26 7.61
C TYR A 290 -8.88 3.52 8.93
N ALA A 291 -9.04 2.20 8.88
CA ALA A 291 -9.16 1.37 10.08
C ALA A 291 -8.56 -0.03 9.87
N GLY A 292 -8.17 -0.64 10.96
CA GLY A 292 -7.56 -1.96 10.97
C GLY A 292 -6.23 -2.00 10.20
N LYS A 293 -6.01 -3.06 9.45
CA LYS A 293 -4.77 -3.24 8.66
C LYS A 293 -4.46 -2.06 7.74
N ALA A 294 -5.47 -1.43 7.16
CA ALA A 294 -5.32 -0.23 6.35
C ALA A 294 -4.54 0.89 7.07
N ASN A 295 -4.72 1.03 8.39
CA ASN A 295 -4.06 2.03 9.21
C ASN A 295 -2.76 1.55 9.86
N ALA A 296 -2.36 0.29 9.70
CA ALA A 296 -1.16 -0.28 10.30
C ALA A 296 0.09 -0.03 9.46
N GLY A 297 1.17 0.42 10.08
CA GLY A 297 2.49 0.56 9.45
C GLY A 297 2.47 1.39 8.16
N VAL A 298 3.03 0.83 7.09
CA VAL A 298 3.11 1.45 5.75
C VAL A 298 1.72 1.56 5.12
N LYS A 299 1.40 2.76 4.62
CA LYS A 299 0.09 3.03 3.99
C LYS A 299 0.11 2.65 2.51
N VAL A 300 -0.93 1.94 2.05
CA VAL A 300 -1.14 1.68 0.63
C VAL A 300 -1.60 2.95 -0.08
N ILE A 301 -1.38 3.03 -1.38
CA ILE A 301 -1.71 4.17 -2.23
C ILE A 301 -2.71 3.81 -3.33
N ALA A 302 -2.90 2.53 -3.57
CA ALA A 302 -3.88 2.00 -4.50
C ALA A 302 -4.42 0.67 -3.99
N LEU A 303 -5.66 0.35 -4.32
CA LEU A 303 -6.34 -0.90 -4.02
C LEU A 303 -6.78 -1.53 -5.33
N ASN A 304 -6.60 -2.84 -5.48
CA ASN A 304 -7.16 -3.60 -6.59
C ASN A 304 -8.00 -4.75 -6.02
N LEU A 305 -9.29 -4.62 -6.06
CA LEU A 305 -10.24 -5.49 -5.37
C LEU A 305 -11.39 -5.93 -6.29
N PRO A 306 -12.07 -7.03 -5.98
CA PRO A 306 -11.84 -7.99 -4.88
C PRO A 306 -10.69 -8.95 -5.17
N PHE A 307 -10.20 -9.65 -4.14
CA PHE A 307 -9.17 -10.71 -4.27
C PHE A 307 -9.75 -12.10 -4.58
N ASP A 308 -11.06 -12.24 -4.60
CA ASP A 308 -11.73 -13.50 -4.90
C ASP A 308 -11.52 -13.87 -6.37
N ALA A 309 -10.88 -15.03 -6.62
CA ALA A 309 -10.50 -15.46 -7.96
C ALA A 309 -11.72 -15.73 -8.87
N ASP A 310 -12.83 -16.20 -8.30
CA ASP A 310 -14.06 -16.43 -9.05
C ASP A 310 -14.70 -15.11 -9.47
N VAL A 311 -14.72 -14.11 -8.57
CA VAL A 311 -15.20 -12.76 -8.91
C VAL A 311 -14.29 -12.11 -9.95
N GLN A 312 -12.98 -12.21 -9.80
CA GLN A 312 -12.03 -11.68 -10.78
C GLN A 312 -12.22 -12.28 -12.18
N ARG A 313 -12.42 -13.60 -12.25
CA ARG A 313 -12.69 -14.30 -13.52
C ARG A 313 -14.02 -13.84 -14.14
N ASP A 314 -15.08 -13.71 -13.35
CA ASP A 314 -16.43 -13.48 -13.82
C ASP A 314 -16.72 -11.99 -14.12
N ARG A 315 -16.09 -11.07 -13.39
CA ARG A 315 -16.41 -9.63 -13.43
C ARG A 315 -15.17 -8.72 -13.43
N GLY A 316 -13.96 -9.26 -13.25
CA GLY A 316 -12.73 -8.48 -13.12
C GLY A 316 -12.59 -7.82 -11.76
N THR A 317 -11.83 -6.73 -11.72
CA THR A 317 -11.49 -5.98 -10.52
C THR A 317 -11.78 -4.49 -10.70
N ARG A 318 -11.82 -3.77 -9.58
CA ARG A 318 -11.82 -2.31 -9.52
C ARG A 318 -10.53 -1.84 -8.89
N THR A 319 -9.85 -0.92 -9.55
CA THR A 319 -8.70 -0.22 -9.02
C THR A 319 -9.13 1.10 -8.40
N ILE A 320 -8.75 1.36 -7.16
CA ILE A 320 -8.97 2.63 -6.46
C ILE A 320 -7.61 3.26 -6.18
N LEU A 321 -7.38 4.44 -6.73
CA LEU A 321 -6.24 5.30 -6.39
C LEU A 321 -6.64 6.16 -5.19
N LEU A 322 -5.80 6.17 -4.15
CA LEU A 322 -6.01 6.99 -2.96
C LEU A 322 -5.28 8.34 -3.16
N GLU A 323 -5.92 9.24 -3.89
CA GLU A 323 -5.30 10.46 -4.45
C GLU A 323 -4.65 11.33 -3.39
N ASN A 324 -5.38 11.66 -2.32
CA ASN A 324 -4.83 12.48 -1.23
C ASN A 324 -3.66 11.80 -0.51
N ILE A 325 -3.62 10.47 -0.48
CA ILE A 325 -2.53 9.70 0.12
C ILE A 325 -1.32 9.65 -0.81
N ILE A 326 -1.54 9.48 -2.11
CA ILE A 326 -0.48 9.58 -3.13
C ILE A 326 0.17 10.97 -3.04
N LYS A 327 -0.61 12.05 -3.01
CA LYS A 327 -0.12 13.43 -2.87
C LYS A 327 0.62 13.64 -1.55
N ALA A 328 0.10 13.10 -0.45
CA ALA A 328 0.79 13.16 0.84
C ALA A 328 2.14 12.45 0.81
N LYS A 329 2.22 11.24 0.23
CA LYS A 329 3.50 10.54 0.08
C LYS A 329 4.48 11.26 -0.84
N TYR A 330 3.98 11.91 -1.89
CA TYR A 330 4.84 12.77 -2.69
C TYR A 330 5.41 13.92 -1.85
N ASN A 331 4.56 14.67 -1.19
CA ASN A 331 4.96 15.88 -0.45
C ASN A 331 5.92 15.61 0.71
N TYR A 332 5.72 14.50 1.43
CA TYR A 332 6.54 14.18 2.61
C TYR A 332 7.72 13.27 2.32
N ILE A 333 7.70 12.53 1.21
CA ILE A 333 8.68 11.47 0.97
C ILE A 333 9.34 11.57 -0.40
N VAL A 334 8.56 11.46 -1.51
CA VAL A 334 9.14 11.33 -2.86
C VAL A 334 9.82 12.62 -3.30
N GLY A 335 9.15 13.77 -3.16
CA GLY A 335 9.73 15.09 -3.45
C GLY A 335 10.99 15.34 -2.62
N PRO A 336 10.92 15.29 -1.26
CA PRO A 336 12.10 15.44 -0.41
C PRO A 336 13.22 14.43 -0.68
N THR A 337 12.90 13.19 -1.07
CA THR A 337 13.91 12.21 -1.50
C THR A 337 14.64 12.68 -2.76
N GLY A 338 13.87 13.14 -3.75
CA GLY A 338 14.43 13.69 -4.98
C GLY A 338 15.28 14.93 -4.71
N ASP A 339 14.78 15.91 -3.96
CA ASP A 339 15.53 17.13 -3.60
C ASP A 339 16.86 16.81 -2.89
N THR A 340 16.87 15.74 -2.09
CA THR A 340 18.07 15.31 -1.36
C THR A 340 19.09 14.63 -2.28
N LEU A 341 18.63 13.70 -3.13
CA LEU A 341 19.51 12.78 -3.86
C LEU A 341 19.76 13.17 -5.31
N LEU A 342 18.87 13.94 -5.96
CA LEU A 342 19.06 14.40 -7.33
C LEU A 342 19.88 15.69 -7.39
N ASP A 343 20.57 15.93 -8.50
CA ASP A 343 21.14 17.23 -8.76
C ASP A 343 20.04 18.30 -8.96
N ARG A 344 20.46 19.55 -9.04
CA ARG A 344 19.51 20.65 -9.12
C ARG A 344 18.65 20.59 -10.39
N ASP A 345 19.30 20.31 -11.54
CA ASP A 345 18.62 20.35 -12.83
C ASP A 345 17.57 19.22 -12.91
N ALA A 346 17.89 18.02 -12.40
CA ALA A 346 16.94 16.92 -12.30
C ALA A 346 15.83 17.23 -11.27
N ALA A 347 16.14 17.81 -10.12
CA ALA A 347 15.16 18.09 -9.06
C ALA A 347 14.09 19.11 -9.50
N GLU A 348 14.38 20.00 -10.48
CA GLU A 348 13.40 20.94 -11.04
C GLU A 348 12.25 20.21 -11.78
N HIS A 349 12.43 18.93 -12.13
CA HIS A 349 11.44 18.06 -12.80
C HIS A 349 10.64 17.18 -11.84
N LEU A 350 10.71 17.39 -10.53
CA LEU A 350 9.87 16.66 -9.58
C LEU A 350 8.42 17.17 -9.61
N SER A 351 7.45 16.27 -9.80
CA SER A 351 6.04 16.63 -9.95
C SER A 351 5.09 15.68 -9.21
N SER A 352 4.19 16.24 -8.40
CA SER A 352 3.14 15.49 -7.70
C SER A 352 2.15 14.86 -8.67
N ASP A 353 1.79 15.57 -9.73
CA ASP A 353 0.87 15.05 -10.74
C ASP A 353 1.53 13.93 -11.55
N ALA A 354 2.81 14.09 -11.94
CA ALA A 354 3.56 13.01 -12.57
C ALA A 354 3.65 11.76 -11.67
N PHE A 355 3.81 11.91 -10.35
CA PHE A 355 3.78 10.78 -9.43
C PHE A 355 2.43 10.08 -9.41
N LEU A 356 1.34 10.82 -9.34
CA LEU A 356 -0.02 10.28 -9.37
C LEU A 356 -0.30 9.50 -10.67
N TRP A 357 0.07 10.07 -11.82
CA TRP A 357 -0.10 9.43 -13.12
C TRP A 357 0.80 8.19 -13.29
N ASN A 358 2.03 8.23 -12.83
CA ASN A 358 2.91 7.06 -12.84
C ASN A 358 2.31 5.90 -12.02
N ILE A 359 1.71 6.17 -10.85
CA ILE A 359 1.00 5.16 -10.06
C ILE A 359 -0.23 4.66 -10.81
N ALA A 360 -1.07 5.55 -11.36
CA ALA A 360 -2.27 5.16 -12.10
C ALA A 360 -1.93 4.23 -13.28
N PHE A 361 -0.92 4.59 -14.07
CA PHE A 361 -0.55 3.80 -15.25
C PHE A 361 0.29 2.56 -14.92
N ARG A 362 0.94 2.49 -13.76
CA ARG A 362 1.45 1.22 -13.24
C ARG A 362 0.31 0.23 -12.99
N GLU A 363 -0.80 0.68 -12.38
CA GLU A 363 -1.97 -0.18 -12.16
C GLU A 363 -2.62 -0.61 -13.50
N VAL A 364 -2.70 0.28 -14.49
CA VAL A 364 -3.13 -0.07 -15.86
C VAL A 364 -2.20 -1.11 -16.48
N ALA A 365 -0.89 -0.94 -16.35
CA ALA A 365 0.12 -1.82 -16.92
C ALA A 365 0.09 -3.23 -16.34
N HIS A 366 -0.43 -3.43 -15.12
CA HIS A 366 -0.72 -4.76 -14.58
C HIS A 366 -1.74 -5.52 -15.44
N GLY A 367 -2.66 -4.83 -16.10
CA GLY A 367 -3.64 -5.43 -17.01
C GLY A 367 -3.07 -5.79 -18.40
N LEU A 368 -1.87 -5.30 -18.74
CA LEU A 368 -1.26 -5.45 -20.05
C LEU A 368 -0.27 -6.63 -20.13
N GLY A 369 0.15 -6.95 -21.35
CA GLY A 369 1.06 -8.05 -21.64
C GLY A 369 0.32 -9.36 -21.81
N VAL A 370 0.96 -10.49 -21.49
CA VAL A 370 0.38 -11.83 -21.60
C VAL A 370 -0.02 -12.36 -20.21
N LYS A 371 -1.10 -13.14 -20.17
CA LYS A 371 -1.51 -13.87 -18.95
C LYS A 371 -1.25 -15.38 -19.10
N GLU A 372 -1.30 -15.89 -20.32
CA GLU A 372 -0.97 -17.26 -20.68
C GLU A 372 0.29 -17.28 -21.53
N THR A 373 1.13 -18.31 -21.36
CA THR A 373 2.35 -18.47 -22.15
C THR A 373 2.03 -18.81 -23.60
N VAL A 374 2.73 -18.18 -24.55
CA VAL A 374 2.51 -18.41 -26.00
C VAL A 374 2.93 -19.82 -26.47
N ASN A 375 3.68 -20.54 -25.65
CA ASN A 375 4.20 -21.88 -25.96
C ASN A 375 3.47 -23.02 -25.19
N GLY A 376 2.34 -22.72 -24.57
CA GLY A 376 1.48 -23.72 -23.92
C GLY A 376 1.98 -24.26 -22.58
N LYS A 377 2.82 -23.50 -21.86
CA LYS A 377 3.28 -23.88 -20.51
C LYS A 377 2.28 -23.51 -19.39
N GLY A 378 1.07 -23.14 -19.72
CA GLY A 378 0.05 -22.66 -18.78
C GLY A 378 0.14 -21.18 -18.53
N SER A 379 -0.41 -20.72 -17.41
CA SER A 379 -0.37 -19.33 -17.01
C SER A 379 1.07 -18.84 -16.76
N VAL A 380 1.28 -17.54 -16.88
CA VAL A 380 2.58 -16.92 -16.56
C VAL A 380 2.98 -17.19 -15.11
N GLU A 381 2.00 -17.17 -14.21
CA GLU A 381 2.23 -17.43 -12.79
C GLU A 381 2.70 -18.87 -12.54
N GLU A 382 2.04 -19.85 -13.13
CA GLU A 382 2.44 -21.27 -13.05
C GLU A 382 3.84 -21.50 -13.65
N ALA A 383 4.10 -20.89 -14.82
CA ALA A 383 5.34 -21.09 -15.55
C ALA A 383 6.56 -20.47 -14.83
N LEU A 384 6.44 -19.28 -14.27
CA LEU A 384 7.51 -18.58 -13.56
C LEU A 384 7.55 -18.89 -12.06
N GLY A 385 6.44 -19.34 -11.47
CA GLY A 385 6.33 -19.68 -10.06
C GLY A 385 6.68 -18.51 -9.15
N LYS A 386 7.57 -18.70 -8.18
CA LYS A 386 7.94 -17.66 -7.18
C LYS A 386 8.52 -16.37 -7.76
N LEU A 387 8.97 -16.38 -9.02
CA LEU A 387 9.50 -15.20 -9.70
C LEU A 387 8.40 -14.35 -10.34
N ALA A 388 7.24 -14.92 -10.62
CA ALA A 388 6.16 -14.26 -11.33
C ALA A 388 5.77 -12.89 -10.73
N PRO A 389 5.61 -12.73 -9.40
CA PRO A 389 5.27 -11.44 -8.82
C PRO A 389 6.34 -10.37 -9.05
N THR A 390 7.62 -10.71 -8.91
CA THR A 390 8.72 -9.74 -9.13
C THR A 390 8.82 -9.32 -10.59
N ILE A 391 8.73 -10.28 -11.52
CA ILE A 391 8.76 -10.00 -12.98
C ILE A 391 7.56 -9.14 -13.38
N GLU A 392 6.39 -9.40 -12.81
CA GLU A 392 5.17 -8.61 -13.04
C GLU A 392 5.34 -7.17 -12.54
N GLU A 393 5.88 -6.96 -11.34
CA GLU A 393 6.13 -5.62 -10.80
C GLU A 393 7.15 -4.84 -11.65
N ILE A 394 8.21 -5.50 -12.15
CA ILE A 394 9.18 -4.85 -13.05
C ILE A 394 8.48 -4.40 -14.33
N LYS A 395 7.69 -5.30 -14.96
CA LYS A 395 6.93 -5.00 -16.17
C LYS A 395 5.97 -3.83 -15.94
N ALA A 396 5.19 -3.87 -14.88
CA ALA A 396 4.17 -2.86 -14.60
C ALA A 396 4.78 -1.47 -14.33
N ASN A 397 5.86 -1.40 -13.54
CA ASN A 397 6.56 -0.14 -13.28
C ASN A 397 7.19 0.45 -14.55
N ALA A 398 7.93 -0.34 -15.33
CA ALA A 398 8.60 0.13 -16.54
C ALA A 398 7.60 0.50 -17.65
N ALA A 399 6.62 -0.37 -17.92
CA ALA A 399 5.57 -0.11 -18.90
C ALA A 399 4.69 1.09 -18.50
N GLY A 400 4.31 1.20 -17.23
CA GLY A 400 3.45 2.28 -16.73
C GLY A 400 4.03 3.66 -17.03
N VAL A 401 5.28 3.92 -16.67
CA VAL A 401 5.92 5.22 -16.96
C VAL A 401 6.12 5.47 -18.45
N LEU A 402 6.40 4.43 -19.26
CA LEU A 402 6.46 4.56 -20.71
C LEU A 402 5.11 4.96 -21.31
N LEU A 403 4.01 4.40 -20.82
CA LEU A 403 2.66 4.79 -21.23
C LEU A 403 2.38 6.25 -20.88
N VAL A 404 2.77 6.71 -19.70
CA VAL A 404 2.67 8.13 -19.31
C VAL A 404 3.48 9.02 -20.26
N CYS A 405 4.71 8.66 -20.59
CA CYS A 405 5.53 9.37 -21.57
C CYS A 405 4.87 9.40 -22.96
N LYS A 406 4.19 8.33 -23.34
CA LYS A 406 3.50 8.25 -24.63
C LYS A 406 2.25 9.11 -24.65
N LEU A 407 1.50 9.18 -23.56
CA LEU A 407 0.37 10.10 -23.42
C LEU A 407 0.79 11.55 -23.66
N GLN A 408 1.97 11.96 -23.18
CA GLN A 408 2.52 13.30 -23.45
C GLN A 408 2.67 13.59 -24.95
N ASN A 409 2.98 12.59 -25.75
CA ASN A 409 3.22 12.76 -27.20
C ASN A 409 1.91 12.76 -28.02
N HIS A 410 0.86 12.09 -27.56
CA HIS A 410 -0.34 11.82 -28.35
C HIS A 410 -1.61 12.50 -27.81
N TYR A 411 -1.57 13.02 -26.58
CA TYR A 411 -2.71 13.61 -25.90
C TYR A 411 -2.32 14.91 -25.21
N ASP A 412 -3.31 15.78 -25.00
CA ASP A 412 -3.10 17.08 -24.37
C ASP A 412 -3.06 16.96 -22.83
N ILE A 413 -2.05 16.25 -22.30
CA ILE A 413 -1.76 16.21 -20.87
C ILE A 413 -0.52 17.00 -20.46
N HIS A 414 0.15 17.68 -21.41
CA HIS A 414 1.36 18.46 -21.10
C HIS A 414 1.09 19.67 -20.22
N HIS A 415 -0.17 20.07 -20.06
CA HIS A 415 -0.54 21.13 -19.12
C HIS A 415 -0.46 20.70 -17.66
N LEU A 416 -0.39 19.38 -17.38
CA LEU A 416 -0.25 18.83 -16.04
C LEU A 416 1.22 18.66 -15.63
N PHE A 417 2.01 18.10 -16.51
CA PHE A 417 3.44 17.82 -16.30
C PHE A 417 4.10 17.44 -17.63
N THR A 418 5.41 17.41 -17.68
CA THR A 418 6.19 17.04 -18.87
C THR A 418 6.61 15.56 -18.81
N LYS A 419 7.16 15.05 -19.92
CA LYS A 419 7.78 13.72 -19.97
C LYS A 419 9.01 13.62 -19.06
N GLU A 420 9.78 14.69 -19.00
CA GLU A 420 10.93 14.82 -18.12
C GLU A 420 10.50 14.72 -16.67
N ASP A 421 9.38 15.35 -16.31
CA ASP A 421 8.80 15.28 -14.97
C ASP A 421 8.37 13.84 -14.62
N ALA A 422 7.75 13.13 -15.58
CA ALA A 422 7.33 11.74 -15.39
C ALA A 422 8.52 10.81 -15.10
N LEU A 423 9.57 10.88 -15.91
CA LEU A 423 10.77 10.03 -15.79
C LEU A 423 11.57 10.36 -14.53
N THR A 424 11.76 11.64 -14.22
CA THR A 424 12.50 12.07 -13.04
C THR A 424 11.77 11.68 -11.75
N THR A 425 10.46 11.93 -11.70
CA THR A 425 9.65 11.56 -10.55
C THR A 425 9.56 10.05 -10.36
N PHE A 426 9.51 9.29 -11.45
CA PHE A 426 9.63 7.84 -11.42
C PHE A 426 10.93 7.39 -10.76
N PHE A 427 12.09 7.97 -11.18
CA PHE A 427 13.38 7.62 -10.59
C PHE A 427 13.44 8.00 -9.09
N ALA A 428 12.94 9.17 -8.70
CA ALA A 428 12.84 9.56 -7.29
C ALA A 428 11.99 8.58 -6.47
N SER A 429 10.93 8.01 -7.06
CA SER A 429 10.10 7.00 -6.40
C SER A 429 10.84 5.66 -6.19
N ILE A 430 11.75 5.30 -7.08
CA ILE A 430 12.64 4.14 -6.93
C ILE A 430 13.62 4.38 -5.78
N LEU A 431 14.26 5.55 -5.73
CA LEU A 431 15.18 5.92 -4.63
C LEU A 431 14.47 5.90 -3.26
N ARG A 432 13.22 6.37 -3.19
CA ARG A 432 12.41 6.25 -1.98
C ARG A 432 12.26 4.80 -1.53
N SER A 433 12.04 3.88 -2.47
CA SER A 433 11.73 2.48 -2.17
C SER A 433 12.91 1.69 -1.59
N GLU A 434 14.13 2.21 -1.69
CA GLU A 434 15.33 1.62 -1.10
C GLU A 434 15.21 1.33 0.40
N ARG A 435 14.32 2.04 1.09
CA ARG A 435 14.08 1.88 2.52
C ARG A 435 13.32 0.61 2.88
N PHE A 436 12.56 0.05 1.95
CA PHE A 436 11.69 -1.10 2.21
C PHE A 436 12.40 -2.45 1.99
N GLY A 437 13.58 -2.45 1.35
CA GLY A 437 14.40 -3.64 1.14
C GLY A 437 13.77 -4.66 0.19
N GLU A 438 14.23 -5.91 0.29
CA GLU A 438 13.96 -7.00 -0.65
C GLU A 438 12.77 -7.89 -0.26
N GLY A 439 12.12 -7.59 0.85
CA GLY A 439 11.10 -8.46 1.46
C GLY A 439 9.80 -8.59 0.67
N SER A 440 9.55 -7.69 -0.31
CA SER A 440 8.37 -7.73 -1.16
C SER A 440 8.75 -7.80 -2.64
N ALA A 441 7.83 -8.28 -3.48
CA ALA A 441 8.01 -8.32 -4.94
C ALA A 441 8.30 -6.91 -5.50
N LEU A 442 7.55 -5.89 -5.06
CA LEU A 442 7.77 -4.50 -5.45
C LEU A 442 9.14 -3.95 -5.00
N GLY A 443 9.55 -4.22 -3.75
CA GLY A 443 10.86 -3.78 -3.25
C GLY A 443 12.00 -4.39 -4.05
N ARG A 444 11.92 -5.70 -4.34
CA ARG A 444 12.87 -6.42 -5.19
C ARG A 444 12.88 -5.90 -6.62
N ALA A 445 11.70 -5.65 -7.20
CA ALA A 445 11.56 -5.07 -8.54
C ALA A 445 12.25 -3.70 -8.65
N ASN A 446 12.09 -2.84 -7.65
CA ASN A 446 12.72 -1.52 -7.66
C ASN A 446 14.25 -1.59 -7.57
N ILE A 447 14.81 -2.53 -6.80
CA ILE A 447 16.27 -2.79 -6.79
C ILE A 447 16.74 -3.22 -8.18
N ILE A 448 16.03 -4.13 -8.82
CA ILE A 448 16.35 -4.61 -10.16
C ILE A 448 16.28 -3.49 -11.18
N ILE A 449 15.21 -2.67 -11.17
CA ILE A 449 15.07 -1.52 -12.07
C ILE A 449 16.20 -0.52 -11.86
N TYR A 450 16.54 -0.17 -10.63
CA TYR A 450 17.66 0.71 -10.32
C TYR A 450 18.98 0.20 -10.93
N ASN A 451 19.32 -1.08 -10.67
CA ASN A 451 20.56 -1.66 -11.19
C ASN A 451 20.58 -1.77 -12.72
N TYR A 452 19.43 -2.07 -13.34
CA TYR A 452 19.30 -2.12 -14.79
C TYR A 452 19.50 -0.73 -15.43
N LEU A 453 18.84 0.29 -14.88
CA LEU A 453 19.01 1.69 -15.31
C LEU A 453 20.46 2.17 -15.12
N ARG A 454 21.11 1.77 -14.02
CA ARG A 454 22.52 2.06 -13.77
C ARG A 454 23.42 1.45 -14.83
N GLN A 455 23.22 0.17 -15.15
CA GLN A 455 23.99 -0.52 -16.20
C GLN A 455 23.79 0.11 -17.56
N ALA A 456 22.59 0.59 -17.87
CA ALA A 456 22.27 1.31 -19.11
C ALA A 456 22.85 2.74 -19.15
N GLY A 457 23.42 3.24 -18.04
CA GLY A 457 23.93 4.61 -17.94
C GLY A 457 22.82 5.67 -17.97
N ALA A 458 21.62 5.30 -17.54
CA ALA A 458 20.46 6.20 -17.44
C ALA A 458 20.61 7.25 -16.33
N PHE A 459 21.51 7.02 -15.41
CA PHE A 459 21.89 7.97 -14.37
C PHE A 459 23.35 7.76 -13.95
N TYR A 460 23.92 8.76 -13.28
CA TYR A 460 25.31 8.76 -12.84
C TYR A 460 25.46 9.56 -11.55
N ARG A 461 26.52 9.24 -10.77
CA ARG A 461 26.87 10.00 -9.56
C ARG A 461 27.78 11.16 -9.93
N LEU A 462 27.44 12.33 -9.37
CA LEU A 462 28.27 13.54 -9.43
C LEU A 462 29.28 13.55 -8.26
N GLU A 463 30.28 14.42 -8.33
CA GLU A 463 31.22 14.68 -7.22
C GLU A 463 30.50 15.17 -5.94
N SER A 464 29.36 15.84 -6.11
CA SER A 464 28.48 16.27 -5.02
C SER A 464 27.75 15.11 -4.32
N ASN A 465 27.97 13.88 -4.75
CA ASN A 465 27.27 12.68 -4.31
C ASN A 465 25.77 12.66 -4.64
N LYS A 466 25.32 13.52 -5.55
CA LYS A 466 23.95 13.54 -6.09
C LYS A 466 23.86 12.79 -7.43
N TYR A 467 22.66 12.44 -7.85
CA TYR A 467 22.40 11.79 -9.13
C TYR A 467 22.12 12.80 -10.23
N GLY A 468 22.83 12.71 -11.34
CA GLY A 468 22.46 13.30 -12.62
C GLY A 468 21.75 12.26 -13.48
N LEU A 469 20.79 12.69 -14.32
CA LEU A 469 19.95 11.81 -15.13
C LEU A 469 20.23 11.99 -16.63
N ASP A 470 20.27 10.88 -17.37
CA ASP A 470 20.17 10.85 -18.83
C ASP A 470 18.78 10.29 -19.20
N LEU A 471 17.79 11.18 -19.28
CA LEU A 471 16.38 10.80 -19.47
C LEU A 471 16.13 10.07 -20.78
N LYS A 472 16.92 10.34 -21.83
CA LYS A 472 16.82 9.63 -23.10
C LYS A 472 17.27 8.18 -22.97
N LYS A 473 18.39 7.95 -22.28
CA LYS A 473 18.82 6.57 -21.98
C LYS A 473 17.88 5.88 -21.03
N MET A 474 17.30 6.61 -20.07
CA MET A 474 16.31 6.07 -19.14
C MET A 474 15.08 5.53 -19.90
N GLU A 475 14.52 6.32 -20.80
CA GLU A 475 13.37 5.90 -21.62
C GLU A 475 13.71 4.67 -22.48
N THR A 476 14.87 4.67 -23.12
CA THR A 476 15.33 3.53 -23.92
C THR A 476 15.49 2.28 -23.05
N ALA A 477 16.15 2.40 -21.90
CA ALA A 477 16.36 1.29 -20.98
C ALA A 477 15.05 0.73 -20.41
N LEU A 478 14.08 1.59 -20.09
CA LEU A 478 12.75 1.15 -19.64
C LEU A 478 11.99 0.42 -20.76
N SER A 479 12.14 0.85 -22.01
CA SER A 479 11.57 0.16 -23.17
C SER A 479 12.17 -1.24 -23.35
N ASP A 480 13.50 -1.34 -23.30
CA ASP A 480 14.21 -2.61 -23.41
C ASP A 480 13.86 -3.56 -22.26
N LEU A 481 13.78 -3.01 -21.05
CA LEU A 481 13.38 -3.76 -19.84
C LEU A 481 11.95 -4.30 -19.96
N THR A 482 11.02 -3.47 -20.42
CA THR A 482 9.62 -3.89 -20.65
C THR A 482 9.56 -5.02 -21.67
N ALA A 483 10.25 -4.88 -22.81
CA ALA A 483 10.32 -5.92 -23.85
C ALA A 483 10.91 -7.24 -23.30
N LEU A 484 11.93 -7.15 -22.46
CA LEU A 484 12.54 -8.32 -21.82
C LEU A 484 11.56 -9.00 -20.85
N MET A 485 10.85 -8.24 -20.01
CA MET A 485 9.85 -8.81 -19.09
C MET A 485 8.73 -9.52 -19.85
N LEU A 486 8.21 -8.88 -20.91
CA LEU A 486 7.18 -9.51 -21.77
C LEU A 486 7.68 -10.80 -22.41
N LYS A 487 8.94 -10.84 -22.86
CA LYS A 487 9.55 -12.05 -23.41
C LYS A 487 9.65 -13.18 -22.38
N LEU A 488 10.11 -12.87 -21.16
CA LEU A 488 10.20 -13.86 -20.07
C LEU A 488 8.83 -14.43 -19.71
N GLN A 489 7.83 -13.55 -19.58
CA GLN A 489 6.45 -13.92 -19.30
C GLN A 489 5.83 -14.77 -20.43
N ALA A 490 5.91 -14.27 -21.66
CA ALA A 490 5.29 -14.93 -22.81
C ALA A 490 5.87 -16.33 -23.07
N ASN A 491 7.15 -16.53 -22.84
CA ASN A 491 7.79 -17.83 -23.03
C ASN A 491 7.78 -18.72 -21.77
N GLY A 492 7.28 -18.22 -20.65
CA GLY A 492 7.40 -18.91 -19.37
C GLY A 492 8.85 -19.32 -19.10
N ASP A 493 9.80 -18.38 -19.35
CA ASP A 493 11.25 -18.63 -19.27
C ASP A 493 11.74 -18.42 -17.85
N LYS A 494 11.47 -19.42 -17.00
CA LYS A 494 11.89 -19.40 -15.60
C LYS A 494 13.40 -19.30 -15.43
N ALA A 495 14.19 -20.02 -16.24
CA ALA A 495 15.64 -20.01 -16.15
C ALA A 495 16.22 -18.63 -16.50
N GLY A 496 15.69 -18.00 -17.56
CA GLY A 496 16.05 -16.62 -17.92
C GLY A 496 15.66 -15.62 -16.84
N ALA A 497 14.50 -15.78 -16.20
CA ALA A 497 14.07 -14.93 -15.10
C ALA A 497 14.98 -15.09 -13.85
N GLU A 498 15.37 -16.33 -13.49
CA GLU A 498 16.33 -16.59 -12.42
C GLU A 498 17.72 -15.98 -12.70
N GLU A 499 18.20 -16.07 -13.94
CA GLU A 499 19.46 -15.45 -14.34
C GLU A 499 19.37 -13.93 -14.28
N PHE A 500 18.30 -13.35 -14.77
CA PHE A 500 18.07 -11.91 -14.73
C PHE A 500 18.02 -11.40 -13.27
N GLU A 501 17.28 -12.07 -12.40
CA GLU A 501 17.23 -11.71 -10.98
C GLU A 501 18.62 -11.79 -10.33
N ARG A 502 19.37 -12.87 -10.56
CA ARG A 502 20.75 -13.00 -10.03
C ARG A 502 21.66 -11.84 -10.45
N ASN A 503 21.49 -11.34 -11.67
CA ASN A 503 22.34 -10.27 -12.21
C ASN A 503 21.98 -8.89 -11.65
N PHE A 504 20.72 -8.65 -11.28
CA PHE A 504 20.23 -7.31 -10.97
C PHE A 504 19.65 -7.16 -9.56
N ALA A 505 19.36 -8.23 -8.80
CA ALA A 505 18.71 -8.11 -7.50
C ALA A 505 19.66 -7.80 -6.34
N THR A 506 20.95 -7.61 -6.57
CA THR A 506 21.92 -7.36 -5.49
C THR A 506 21.96 -5.88 -5.12
N ARG A 507 21.79 -5.56 -3.85
CA ARG A 507 21.93 -4.20 -3.33
C ARG A 507 23.39 -3.75 -3.40
N GLY A 508 23.62 -2.58 -3.96
CA GLY A 508 24.94 -1.95 -4.02
C GLY A 508 25.21 -1.05 -2.80
N ALA A 509 26.48 -0.67 -2.62
CA ALA A 509 26.90 0.25 -1.56
C ALA A 509 26.23 1.63 -1.65
N ASP A 510 25.86 2.07 -2.85
CA ASP A 510 25.13 3.34 -3.04
C ASP A 510 23.80 3.35 -2.32
N TYR A 511 23.08 2.22 -2.29
CA TYR A 511 21.82 2.06 -1.55
C TYR A 511 21.96 2.36 -0.05
N ASP A 512 23.03 1.87 0.58
CA ASP A 512 23.25 2.10 2.00
C ASP A 512 23.65 3.55 2.28
N ALA A 513 24.42 4.16 1.38
CA ALA A 513 24.79 5.58 1.45
C ALA A 513 23.56 6.49 1.32
N ASP A 514 22.67 6.21 0.38
CA ASP A 514 21.43 6.97 0.16
C ASP A 514 20.48 6.84 1.36
N ARG A 515 20.28 5.63 1.88
CA ARG A 515 19.49 5.41 3.10
C ARG A 515 20.04 6.20 4.28
N LEU A 516 21.37 6.25 4.43
CA LEU A 516 22.01 7.03 5.49
C LEU A 516 21.73 8.52 5.30
N GLN A 517 21.90 9.03 4.07
CA GLN A 517 21.66 10.44 3.76
C GLN A 517 20.20 10.83 4.01
N LEU A 518 19.23 10.04 3.56
CA LEU A 518 17.82 10.27 3.81
C LEU A 518 17.50 10.25 5.32
N GLY A 519 18.20 9.41 6.09
CA GLY A 519 18.09 9.38 7.54
C GLY A 519 18.67 10.64 8.24
N ILE A 520 19.77 11.17 7.72
CA ILE A 520 20.38 12.42 8.20
C ILE A 520 19.43 13.60 7.97
N GLU A 521 18.82 13.69 6.80
CA GLU A 521 17.86 14.72 6.44
C GLU A 521 16.48 14.52 7.10
N ASN A 522 16.32 13.48 7.91
CA ASN A 522 15.07 13.13 8.60
C ASN A 522 13.88 12.97 7.66
N ILE A 523 14.10 12.51 6.41
CA ILE A 523 13.02 12.23 5.49
C ILE A 523 12.29 10.96 5.98
N PRO A 524 10.97 10.99 6.20
CA PRO A 524 10.23 9.86 6.76
C PRO A 524 10.17 8.69 5.77
N ALA A 525 10.10 7.47 6.29
CA ALA A 525 9.93 6.27 5.48
C ALA A 525 8.48 6.15 4.96
N ASP A 526 7.50 6.53 5.80
CA ASP A 526 6.08 6.53 5.44
C ASP A 526 5.31 7.64 6.18
N ILE A 527 3.99 7.57 6.12
CA ILE A 527 3.06 8.52 6.74
C ILE A 527 2.16 7.82 7.77
N ARG A 528 1.64 8.58 8.70
CA ARG A 528 0.56 8.20 9.64
C ARG A 528 -0.48 9.30 9.68
N PHE A 529 -1.70 8.94 10.07
CA PHE A 529 -2.82 9.88 9.97
C PHE A 529 -3.28 10.41 11.31
N GLU A 530 -3.72 11.67 11.29
CA GLU A 530 -4.63 12.27 12.23
C GLU A 530 -5.89 12.67 11.48
N PHE A 531 -7.03 12.07 11.82
CA PHE A 531 -8.31 12.36 11.19
C PHE A 531 -9.02 13.47 11.95
N LYS A 532 -9.27 14.61 11.30
CA LYS A 532 -10.17 15.63 11.84
C LYS A 532 -11.61 15.17 11.68
N ARG A 533 -12.37 15.31 12.78
CA ARG A 533 -13.78 14.93 12.84
C ARG A 533 -14.70 16.08 12.47
#